data_7307e390a1c54cfdf3233e8978508331
#
_entry.id   7307e390a1c54cfdf3233e8978508331
#
_cell.length_a   1.000
_cell.length_b   1.000
_cell.length_c   1.000
_cell.angle_alpha   90.00
_cell.angle_beta   90.00
_cell.angle_gamma   90.00
#
_symmetry.space_group_name_H-M   'P 1'
#
loop_
_entity.id
_entity.type
_entity.pdbx_description
1 polymer ?
#
loop_
_entity_poly.entity_id
_entity_poly.type
_entity_poly.pdbx_seq_one_letter_code
_entity_poly.pdbx_strand_id
1 'polypeptide(L)'
;LSDALFVKEYCEKSGVKLYMKSINAPYLAKKAGMGVEEYSRQARYDFFSTIPCDKIATAHNLTDNAETLLFRLARGTGLKGACAIPPVRGKIIRPFIEISSDEIRAWCNDNNIPYRIDSTNKDDTYSRNLIRLQMLPLFQRLNNGYLENINDFISDVNDDFSFIMNEAQKAYNISVVNNEIELNKLNLLDNAIKKRVIKLYFENNNLNLDRIHLQNINKITQKSGKIQIKNDLYAISAKGKLRIANLKNSPKLDEIVTEILNINEFSDKNIDFYCDCDKIIGSVTIRKRLPGDSLKPAGRNVNKTLKKLFNEAA
;
A
#
# COMPACT_ATOMS: atom_id res chain seq x y z
N LEU A 1 27.40 -14.54 19.03
CA LEU A 1 28.79 -14.84 18.59
C LEU A 1 28.99 -16.35 18.35
N SER A 2 28.51 -17.24 19.26
CA SER A 2 28.73 -18.70 19.14
C SER A 2 28.06 -19.30 17.89
N ASP A 3 26.85 -18.84 17.50
CA ASP A 3 26.17 -19.35 16.31
C ASP A 3 26.85 -18.92 15.01
N ALA A 4 27.38 -17.71 14.99
CA ALA A 4 28.16 -17.22 13.84
C ALA A 4 29.47 -18.00 13.64
N LEU A 5 30.14 -18.37 14.74
CA LEU A 5 31.33 -19.22 14.70
C LEU A 5 30.99 -20.63 14.24
N PHE A 6 29.90 -21.20 14.72
CA PHE A 6 29.42 -22.51 14.28
C PHE A 6 29.18 -22.56 12.78
N VAL A 7 28.46 -21.55 12.22
CA VAL A 7 28.22 -21.46 10.78
C VAL A 7 29.53 -21.27 10.01
N LYS A 8 30.48 -20.49 10.55
CA LYS A 8 31.80 -20.28 9.93
C LYS A 8 32.55 -21.61 9.80
N GLU A 9 32.68 -22.37 10.90
CA GLU A 9 33.34 -23.66 10.91
C GLU A 9 32.68 -24.66 9.95
N TYR A 10 31.34 -24.66 9.90
CA TYR A 10 30.61 -25.54 8.97
C TYR A 10 30.88 -25.16 7.51
N CYS A 11 30.87 -23.89 7.17
CA CYS A 11 31.15 -23.42 5.82
C CYS A 11 32.60 -23.73 5.40
N GLU A 12 33.56 -23.55 6.31
CA GLU A 12 34.99 -23.89 6.06
C GLU A 12 35.16 -25.39 5.78
N LYS A 13 34.54 -26.27 6.61
CA LYS A 13 34.58 -27.72 6.41
C LYS A 13 33.91 -28.19 5.12
N SER A 14 32.84 -27.48 4.72
CA SER A 14 32.06 -27.84 3.52
C SER A 14 32.56 -27.12 2.25
N GLY A 15 33.61 -26.31 2.31
CA GLY A 15 34.14 -25.55 1.15
C GLY A 15 33.18 -24.49 0.62
N VAL A 16 32.24 -24.01 1.45
CA VAL A 16 31.23 -23.02 1.06
C VAL A 16 31.71 -21.61 1.40
N LYS A 17 31.63 -20.71 0.46
CA LYS A 17 32.00 -19.30 0.67
C LYS A 17 31.03 -18.61 1.65
N LEU A 18 31.57 -18.02 2.70
CA LEU A 18 30.81 -17.32 3.73
C LEU A 18 30.92 -15.80 3.57
N TYR A 19 29.78 -15.11 3.63
CA TYR A 19 29.71 -13.66 3.77
C TYR A 19 29.15 -13.32 5.15
N MET A 20 29.86 -12.49 5.90
CA MET A 20 29.46 -12.11 7.25
C MET A 20 29.43 -10.58 7.41
N LYS A 21 28.44 -10.08 8.17
CA LYS A 21 28.37 -8.68 8.58
C LYS A 21 27.91 -8.59 10.03
N SER A 22 28.65 -7.86 10.84
CA SER A 22 28.29 -7.57 12.25
C SER A 22 27.74 -6.15 12.36
N ILE A 23 26.65 -5.97 13.10
CA ILE A 23 26.03 -4.67 13.36
C ILE A 23 25.59 -4.59 14.83
N ASN A 24 25.62 -3.38 15.40
CA ASN A 24 24.99 -3.12 16.70
C ASN A 24 23.51 -2.73 16.45
N ALA A 25 22.64 -3.73 16.26
CA ALA A 25 21.24 -3.51 15.92
C ALA A 25 20.47 -2.67 16.96
N PRO A 26 20.59 -2.86 18.29
CA PRO A 26 19.91 -2.01 19.28
C PRO A 26 20.27 -0.53 19.16
N TYR A 27 21.54 -0.22 19.02
CA TYR A 27 22.01 1.16 18.88
C TYR A 27 21.50 1.81 17.59
N LEU A 28 21.62 1.09 16.46
CA LEU A 28 21.25 1.62 15.15
C LEU A 28 19.73 1.75 15.01
N ALA A 29 18.96 0.83 15.55
CA ALA A 29 17.49 0.89 15.58
C ALA A 29 17.00 2.13 16.36
N LYS A 30 17.59 2.38 17.54
CA LYS A 30 17.28 3.57 18.34
C LYS A 30 17.58 4.86 17.56
N LYS A 31 18.73 4.92 16.88
CA LYS A 31 19.11 6.06 16.05
C LYS A 31 18.16 6.28 14.86
N ALA A 32 17.63 5.20 14.29
CA ALA A 32 16.68 5.23 13.18
C ALA A 32 15.22 5.44 13.62
N GLY A 33 14.92 5.45 14.92
CA GLY A 33 13.54 5.52 15.43
C GLY A 33 12.70 4.29 15.10
N MET A 34 13.33 3.12 14.94
CA MET A 34 12.71 1.85 14.54
C MET A 34 12.79 0.82 15.67
N GLY A 35 11.90 -0.19 15.60
CA GLY A 35 12.03 -1.37 16.44
C GLY A 35 13.29 -2.19 16.09
N VAL A 36 13.91 -2.85 17.08
CA VAL A 36 15.15 -3.63 16.88
C VAL A 36 14.94 -4.75 15.86
N GLU A 37 13.81 -5.46 15.93
CA GLU A 37 13.48 -6.55 14.98
C GLU A 37 13.32 -6.02 13.55
N GLU A 38 12.59 -4.92 13.40
CA GLU A 38 12.35 -4.28 12.09
C GLU A 38 13.66 -3.78 11.47
N TYR A 39 14.49 -3.10 12.27
CA TYR A 39 15.81 -2.64 11.84
C TYR A 39 16.73 -3.80 11.44
N SER A 40 16.79 -4.85 12.28
CA SER A 40 17.60 -6.05 12.00
C SER A 40 17.17 -6.73 10.72
N ARG A 41 15.86 -6.79 10.47
CA ARG A 41 15.30 -7.32 9.24
C ARG A 41 15.71 -6.46 8.04
N GLN A 42 15.56 -5.15 8.10
CA GLN A 42 15.98 -4.23 7.04
C GLN A 42 17.47 -4.37 6.74
N ALA A 43 18.33 -4.31 7.75
CA ALA A 43 19.77 -4.43 7.60
C ALA A 43 20.20 -5.79 6.98
N ARG A 44 19.46 -6.87 7.27
CA ARG A 44 19.70 -8.19 6.64
C ARG A 44 19.40 -8.14 5.15
N TYR A 45 18.29 -7.54 4.73
CA TYR A 45 17.92 -7.43 3.31
C TYR A 45 18.86 -6.48 2.56
N ASP A 46 19.27 -5.39 3.20
CA ASP A 46 20.28 -4.48 2.64
C ASP A 46 21.62 -5.21 2.44
N PHE A 47 22.03 -6.05 3.40
CA PHE A 47 23.22 -6.88 3.25
C PHE A 47 23.07 -7.89 2.11
N PHE A 48 21.93 -8.55 1.98
CA PHE A 48 21.67 -9.46 0.88
C PHE A 48 21.80 -8.79 -0.48
N SER A 49 21.40 -7.53 -0.60
CA SER A 49 21.50 -6.77 -1.85
C SER A 49 22.95 -6.50 -2.27
N THR A 50 23.92 -6.55 -1.34
CA THR A 50 25.35 -6.36 -1.63
C THR A 50 26.05 -7.62 -2.17
N ILE A 51 25.39 -8.79 -2.05
CA ILE A 51 25.97 -10.07 -2.45
C ILE A 51 25.64 -10.32 -3.94
N PRO A 52 26.67 -10.54 -4.79
CA PRO A 52 26.44 -10.83 -6.20
C PRO A 52 25.89 -12.25 -6.38
N CYS A 53 24.57 -12.35 -6.59
CA CYS A 53 23.87 -13.63 -6.83
C CYS A 53 22.57 -13.40 -7.59
N ASP A 54 22.08 -14.42 -8.27
CA ASP A 54 20.81 -14.41 -8.99
C ASP A 54 19.63 -14.65 -8.04
N LYS A 55 19.81 -15.55 -7.07
CA LYS A 55 18.80 -15.96 -6.09
C LYS A 55 19.39 -16.03 -4.69
N ILE A 56 18.57 -15.75 -3.70
CA ILE A 56 18.89 -15.85 -2.28
C ILE A 56 17.87 -16.79 -1.65
N ALA A 57 18.30 -17.97 -1.24
CA ALA A 57 17.46 -18.88 -0.47
C ALA A 57 17.43 -18.47 1.01
N THR A 58 16.23 -18.38 1.57
CA THR A 58 16.05 -18.17 3.02
C THR A 58 15.36 -19.39 3.62
N ALA A 59 15.72 -19.75 4.85
CA ALA A 59 15.26 -20.94 5.54
C ALA A 59 13.88 -20.79 6.22
N HIS A 60 13.02 -19.91 5.69
CA HIS A 60 11.63 -19.88 6.16
C HIS A 60 10.93 -21.18 5.81
N ASN A 61 10.18 -21.71 6.76
CA ASN A 61 9.54 -23.03 6.70
C ASN A 61 8.02 -22.92 6.94
N LEU A 62 7.30 -24.04 6.90
CA LEU A 62 5.84 -24.08 7.09
C LEU A 62 5.43 -23.58 8.49
N THR A 63 6.20 -23.90 9.53
CA THR A 63 5.92 -23.41 10.88
C THR A 63 6.00 -21.87 10.94
N ASP A 64 7.01 -21.26 10.31
CA ASP A 64 7.13 -19.79 10.19
C ASP A 64 5.96 -19.19 9.39
N ASN A 65 5.47 -19.93 8.40
CA ASN A 65 4.34 -19.51 7.57
C ASN A 65 3.04 -19.48 8.39
N ALA A 66 2.79 -20.54 9.18
CA ALA A 66 1.67 -20.62 10.12
C ALA A 66 1.73 -19.50 11.19
N GLU A 67 2.89 -19.28 11.80
CA GLU A 67 3.09 -18.18 12.75
C GLU A 67 2.77 -16.82 12.13
N THR A 68 3.23 -16.60 10.91
CA THR A 68 2.99 -15.34 10.20
C THR A 68 1.51 -15.13 9.89
N LEU A 69 0.79 -16.18 9.48
CA LEU A 69 -0.65 -16.12 9.25
C LEU A 69 -1.38 -15.74 10.54
N LEU A 70 -1.15 -16.48 11.64
CA LEU A 70 -1.82 -16.26 12.92
C LEU A 70 -1.51 -14.86 13.48
N PHE A 71 -0.26 -14.43 13.40
CA PHE A 71 0.14 -13.09 13.81
C PHE A 71 -0.60 -11.99 13.03
N ARG A 72 -0.72 -12.15 11.72
CA ARG A 72 -1.44 -11.19 10.87
C ARG A 72 -2.94 -11.21 11.11
N LEU A 73 -3.54 -12.37 11.35
CA LEU A 73 -4.95 -12.49 11.72
C LEU A 73 -5.24 -11.76 13.03
N ALA A 74 -4.42 -11.96 14.06
CA ALA A 74 -4.56 -11.28 15.35
C ALA A 74 -4.47 -9.75 15.24
N ARG A 75 -3.67 -9.22 14.32
CA ARG A 75 -3.52 -7.78 14.07
C ARG A 75 -4.54 -7.19 13.10
N GLY A 76 -5.37 -8.01 12.51
CA GLY A 76 -6.31 -7.63 11.46
C GLY A 76 -5.64 -7.57 10.09
N THR A 77 -6.02 -8.47 9.21
CA THR A 77 -5.50 -8.56 7.85
C THR A 77 -6.60 -8.76 6.82
N GLY A 78 -6.28 -8.46 5.56
CA GLY A 78 -7.08 -8.85 4.40
C GLY A 78 -6.41 -10.00 3.64
N LEU A 79 -6.97 -10.41 2.51
CA LEU A 79 -6.47 -11.55 1.70
C LEU A 79 -4.96 -11.47 1.43
N LYS A 80 -4.41 -10.30 1.05
CA LYS A 80 -2.96 -10.14 0.84
C LYS A 80 -2.11 -10.54 2.04
N GLY A 81 -2.57 -10.28 3.24
CA GLY A 81 -1.84 -10.68 4.44
C GLY A 81 -2.09 -12.14 4.81
N ALA A 82 -3.27 -12.69 4.51
CA ALA A 82 -3.58 -14.10 4.70
C ALA A 82 -2.77 -15.03 3.76
N CYS A 83 -2.25 -14.51 2.64
CA CYS A 83 -1.25 -15.20 1.81
C CYS A 83 0.07 -15.50 2.55
N ALA A 84 0.21 -15.08 3.79
CA ALA A 84 1.37 -15.30 4.68
C ALA A 84 2.73 -15.00 4.00
N ILE A 85 3.69 -15.91 4.01
CA ILE A 85 5.04 -15.70 3.44
C ILE A 85 5.06 -16.27 2.02
N PRO A 86 5.26 -15.46 0.95
CA PRO A 86 5.28 -16.00 -0.41
C PRO A 86 6.53 -16.85 -0.64
N PRO A 87 6.45 -17.95 -1.41
CA PRO A 87 7.60 -18.82 -1.73
C PRO A 87 8.68 -18.07 -2.52
N VAL A 88 8.29 -17.10 -3.34
CA VAL A 88 9.20 -16.28 -4.13
C VAL A 88 8.86 -14.79 -3.96
N ARG A 89 9.88 -13.95 -3.76
CA ARG A 89 9.76 -12.50 -3.72
C ARG A 89 10.98 -11.83 -4.35
N GLY A 90 10.89 -11.47 -5.63
CA GLY A 90 12.04 -10.97 -6.39
C GLY A 90 13.16 -11.99 -6.45
N LYS A 91 14.35 -11.64 -5.96
CA LYS A 91 15.49 -12.57 -5.89
C LYS A 91 15.40 -13.59 -4.74
N ILE A 92 14.51 -13.39 -3.78
CA ILE A 92 14.41 -14.24 -2.59
C ILE A 92 13.51 -15.42 -2.87
N ILE A 93 14.01 -16.62 -2.61
CA ILE A 93 13.29 -17.90 -2.67
C ILE A 93 13.25 -18.56 -1.30
N ARG A 94 12.25 -19.41 -1.06
CA ARG A 94 12.05 -20.14 0.21
C ARG A 94 11.77 -21.60 -0.06
N PRO A 95 12.82 -22.40 -0.29
CA PRO A 95 12.66 -23.80 -0.68
C PRO A 95 11.95 -24.65 0.37
N PHE A 96 12.00 -24.26 1.66
CA PHE A 96 11.40 -25.03 2.77
C PHE A 96 10.03 -24.53 3.20
N ILE A 97 9.36 -23.64 2.43
CA ILE A 97 8.15 -22.97 2.89
C ILE A 97 6.97 -23.92 3.17
N GLU A 98 6.97 -25.11 2.57
CA GLU A 98 5.97 -26.17 2.71
C GLU A 98 6.43 -27.32 3.63
N ILE A 99 7.63 -27.25 4.21
CA ILE A 99 8.20 -28.27 5.08
C ILE A 99 8.19 -27.75 6.51
N SER A 100 7.73 -28.56 7.46
CA SER A 100 7.69 -28.16 8.87
C SER A 100 9.10 -28.10 9.51
N SER A 101 9.21 -27.34 10.59
CA SER A 101 10.48 -27.29 11.35
C SER A 101 10.87 -28.63 11.96
N ASP A 102 9.89 -29.49 12.24
CA ASP A 102 10.13 -30.80 12.84
C ASP A 102 10.64 -31.81 11.80
N GLU A 103 10.08 -31.81 10.58
CA GLU A 103 10.59 -32.59 9.46
C GLU A 103 12.03 -32.18 9.11
N ILE A 104 12.34 -30.90 9.08
CA ILE A 104 13.71 -30.40 8.83
C ILE A 104 14.67 -30.94 9.90
N ARG A 105 14.27 -30.89 11.20
CA ARG A 105 15.11 -31.41 12.28
C ARG A 105 15.29 -32.91 12.21
N ALA A 106 14.21 -33.67 11.93
CA ALA A 106 14.29 -35.12 11.75
C ALA A 106 15.27 -35.43 10.64
N TRP A 107 15.16 -34.80 9.49
CA TRP A 107 16.07 -34.99 8.37
C TRP A 107 17.53 -34.66 8.70
N CYS A 108 17.78 -33.56 9.44
CA CYS A 108 19.13 -33.22 9.91
C CYS A 108 19.71 -34.31 10.83
N ASN A 109 18.91 -34.86 11.75
CA ASN A 109 19.32 -35.91 12.65
C ASN A 109 19.65 -37.20 11.88
N ASP A 110 18.80 -37.63 10.96
CA ASP A 110 18.96 -38.83 10.15
C ASP A 110 20.22 -38.77 9.25
N ASN A 111 20.58 -37.56 8.82
CA ASN A 111 21.76 -37.32 7.98
C ASN A 111 22.99 -36.84 8.75
N ASN A 112 22.96 -36.84 10.09
CA ASN A 112 24.04 -36.34 10.94
C ASN A 112 24.51 -34.91 10.63
N ILE A 113 23.58 -34.03 10.20
CA ILE A 113 23.88 -32.64 9.94
C ILE A 113 23.76 -31.86 11.25
N PRO A 114 24.84 -31.26 11.71
CA PRO A 114 24.82 -30.53 12.97
C PRO A 114 23.99 -29.23 12.81
N TYR A 115 23.17 -28.92 13.80
CA TYR A 115 22.43 -27.68 13.90
C TYR A 115 22.44 -27.11 15.31
N ARG A 116 22.05 -25.84 15.46
CA ARG A 116 21.90 -25.18 16.77
C ARG A 116 20.48 -24.70 16.97
N ILE A 117 20.03 -24.79 18.20
CA ILE A 117 18.76 -24.22 18.64
C ILE A 117 19.06 -22.87 19.27
N ASP A 118 18.52 -21.80 18.70
CA ASP A 118 18.66 -20.44 19.21
C ASP A 118 17.97 -20.32 20.58
N SER A 119 18.73 -19.93 21.61
CA SER A 119 18.23 -19.78 22.98
C SER A 119 17.14 -18.70 23.12
N THR A 120 17.12 -17.71 22.22
CA THR A 120 16.09 -16.64 22.21
C THR A 120 14.70 -17.16 21.80
N ASN A 121 14.59 -18.34 21.23
CA ASN A 121 13.32 -19.00 20.92
C ASN A 121 12.48 -19.35 22.17
N LYS A 122 13.06 -19.27 23.38
CA LYS A 122 12.36 -19.56 24.65
C LYS A 122 11.73 -18.31 25.29
N ASP A 123 12.00 -17.13 24.77
CA ASP A 123 11.50 -15.86 25.34
C ASP A 123 10.13 -15.53 24.71
N ASP A 124 9.06 -15.63 25.48
CA ASP A 124 7.66 -15.41 25.07
C ASP A 124 7.26 -13.92 25.05
N THR A 125 8.15 -13.01 25.44
CA THR A 125 7.91 -11.55 25.38
C THR A 125 7.70 -11.05 23.94
N TYR A 126 8.16 -11.80 22.97
CA TYR A 126 7.94 -11.49 21.54
C TYR A 126 6.67 -12.17 21.01
N SER A 127 5.81 -11.41 20.35
CA SER A 127 4.51 -11.86 19.85
C SER A 127 4.56 -13.13 18.98
N ARG A 128 5.65 -13.38 18.26
CA ARG A 128 5.84 -14.59 17.46
C ARG A 128 6.15 -15.81 18.32
N ASN A 129 6.99 -15.63 19.36
CA ASN A 129 7.28 -16.69 20.29
C ASN A 129 6.04 -17.10 21.09
N LEU A 130 5.14 -16.15 21.42
CA LEU A 130 3.85 -16.46 22.01
C LEU A 130 3.02 -17.40 21.10
N ILE A 131 2.98 -17.13 19.82
CA ILE A 131 2.27 -17.98 18.84
C ILE A 131 2.91 -19.36 18.80
N ARG A 132 4.22 -19.44 18.65
CA ARG A 132 4.99 -20.69 18.58
C ARG A 132 4.84 -21.54 19.82
N LEU A 133 4.99 -20.95 21.00
CA LEU A 133 5.07 -21.69 22.26
C LEU A 133 3.71 -21.99 22.87
N GLN A 134 2.69 -21.19 22.58
CA GLN A 134 1.37 -21.35 23.21
C GLN A 134 0.27 -21.67 22.20
N MET A 135 0.19 -20.96 21.07
CA MET A 135 -0.93 -21.13 20.14
C MET A 135 -0.78 -22.38 19.27
N LEU A 136 0.37 -22.59 18.63
CA LEU A 136 0.58 -23.75 17.77
C LEU A 136 0.42 -25.09 18.51
N PRO A 137 0.90 -25.26 19.75
CA PRO A 137 0.62 -26.47 20.53
C PRO A 137 -0.87 -26.69 20.84
N LEU A 138 -1.67 -25.62 20.97
CA LEU A 138 -3.13 -25.77 21.12
C LEU A 138 -3.77 -26.26 19.81
N PHE A 139 -3.35 -25.73 18.65
CA PHE A 139 -3.80 -26.24 17.35
C PHE A 139 -3.43 -27.73 17.18
N GLN A 140 -2.22 -28.12 17.55
CA GLN A 140 -1.77 -29.52 17.48
C GLN A 140 -2.64 -30.45 18.36
N ARG A 141 -3.06 -29.99 19.54
CA ARG A 141 -3.97 -30.76 20.41
C ARG A 141 -5.37 -30.90 19.82
N LEU A 142 -5.80 -29.94 18.99
CA LEU A 142 -7.10 -30.01 18.31
C LEU A 142 -7.04 -30.93 17.08
N ASN A 143 -5.95 -30.86 16.32
CA ASN A 143 -5.71 -31.67 15.12
C ASN A 143 -4.22 -31.79 14.85
N ASN A 144 -3.72 -33.02 14.79
CA ASN A 144 -2.30 -33.29 14.51
C ASN A 144 -1.86 -32.81 13.12
N GLY A 145 -2.78 -32.80 12.12
CA GLY A 145 -2.54 -32.30 10.76
C GLY A 145 -2.83 -30.80 10.60
N TYR A 146 -2.72 -30.01 11.66
CA TYR A 146 -3.06 -28.58 11.61
C TYR A 146 -2.15 -27.75 10.70
N LEU A 147 -0.86 -28.13 10.56
CA LEU A 147 0.08 -27.43 9.71
C LEU A 147 -0.25 -27.62 8.23
N GLU A 148 -0.59 -28.83 7.83
CA GLU A 148 -1.04 -29.17 6.48
C GLU A 148 -2.32 -28.39 6.16
N ASN A 149 -3.31 -28.39 7.06
CA ASN A 149 -4.55 -27.62 6.88
C ASN A 149 -4.30 -26.13 6.77
N ILE A 150 -3.35 -25.58 7.52
CA ILE A 150 -2.93 -24.17 7.39
C ILE A 150 -2.24 -23.92 6.04
N ASN A 151 -1.41 -24.86 5.59
CA ASN A 151 -0.75 -24.76 4.29
C ASN A 151 -1.75 -24.74 3.14
N ASP A 152 -2.71 -25.67 3.17
CA ASP A 152 -3.78 -25.76 2.17
C ASP A 152 -4.61 -24.46 2.14
N PHE A 153 -5.00 -23.97 3.32
CA PHE A 153 -5.69 -22.67 3.41
C PHE A 153 -4.86 -21.51 2.82
N ILE A 154 -3.55 -21.45 3.10
CA ILE A 154 -2.65 -20.43 2.54
C ILE A 154 -2.58 -20.57 1.02
N SER A 155 -2.52 -21.79 0.51
CA SER A 155 -2.49 -22.09 -0.93
C SER A 155 -3.76 -21.57 -1.61
N ASP A 156 -4.93 -21.96 -1.11
CA ASP A 156 -6.23 -21.53 -1.65
C ASP A 156 -6.36 -20.01 -1.65
N VAL A 157 -5.98 -19.36 -0.55
CA VAL A 157 -5.99 -17.89 -0.44
C VAL A 157 -5.03 -17.23 -1.43
N ASN A 158 -3.87 -17.84 -1.71
CA ASN A 158 -2.93 -17.34 -2.70
C ASN A 158 -3.49 -17.42 -4.11
N ASP A 159 -4.16 -18.52 -4.45
CA ASP A 159 -4.78 -18.71 -5.76
C ASP A 159 -5.93 -17.73 -5.98
N ASP A 160 -6.83 -17.61 -5.00
CA ASP A 160 -7.93 -16.63 -5.02
C ASP A 160 -7.40 -15.20 -5.12
N PHE A 161 -6.39 -14.86 -4.32
CA PHE A 161 -5.79 -13.53 -4.33
C PHE A 161 -5.14 -13.23 -5.68
N SER A 162 -4.44 -14.19 -6.25
CA SER A 162 -3.78 -14.06 -7.55
C SER A 162 -4.79 -13.86 -8.67
N PHE A 163 -5.88 -14.66 -8.68
CA PHE A 163 -6.99 -14.48 -9.62
C PHE A 163 -7.60 -13.08 -9.51
N ILE A 164 -7.95 -12.66 -8.29
CA ILE A 164 -8.55 -11.34 -8.06
C ILE A 164 -7.59 -10.20 -8.48
N MET A 165 -6.29 -10.34 -8.24
CA MET A 165 -5.31 -9.32 -8.65
C MET A 165 -5.13 -9.26 -10.16
N ASN A 166 -5.16 -10.40 -10.85
CA ASN A 166 -5.13 -10.45 -12.32
C ASN A 166 -6.35 -9.76 -12.93
N GLU A 167 -7.55 -10.04 -12.42
CA GLU A 167 -8.78 -9.36 -12.86
C GLU A 167 -8.73 -7.86 -12.54
N ALA A 168 -8.20 -7.48 -11.39
CA ALA A 168 -8.02 -6.07 -11.05
C ALA A 168 -7.03 -5.36 -11.98
N GLN A 169 -5.96 -6.05 -12.41
CA GLN A 169 -4.99 -5.47 -13.37
C GLN A 169 -5.61 -5.29 -14.76
N LYS A 170 -6.41 -6.26 -15.23
CA LYS A 170 -7.17 -6.12 -16.48
C LYS A 170 -8.13 -4.92 -16.41
N ALA A 171 -8.91 -4.86 -15.32
CA ALA A 171 -9.84 -3.77 -15.09
C ALA A 171 -9.15 -2.40 -14.94
N TYR A 172 -7.96 -2.36 -14.32
CA TYR A 172 -7.14 -1.16 -14.23
C TYR A 172 -6.77 -0.64 -15.62
N ASN A 173 -6.27 -1.51 -16.50
CA ASN A 173 -5.85 -1.13 -17.85
C ASN A 173 -7.01 -0.57 -18.70
N ILE A 174 -8.25 -1.01 -18.41
CA ILE A 174 -9.46 -0.53 -19.10
C ILE A 174 -9.98 0.78 -18.48
N SER A 175 -9.89 0.91 -17.15
CA SER A 175 -10.53 2.01 -16.40
C SER A 175 -9.65 3.24 -16.26
N VAL A 176 -8.32 3.11 -16.40
CA VAL A 176 -7.38 4.22 -16.23
C VAL A 176 -6.94 4.74 -17.58
N VAL A 177 -7.27 5.99 -17.85
CA VAL A 177 -6.92 6.70 -19.09
C VAL A 177 -6.30 8.04 -18.72
N ASN A 178 -5.16 8.38 -19.32
CA ASN A 178 -4.42 9.63 -19.06
C ASN A 178 -4.15 9.88 -17.56
N ASN A 179 -3.79 8.82 -16.84
CA ASN A 179 -3.56 8.85 -15.39
C ASN A 179 -4.78 9.32 -14.56
N GLU A 180 -6.00 9.09 -15.05
CA GLU A 180 -7.26 9.30 -14.33
C GLU A 180 -8.12 8.05 -14.42
N ILE A 181 -8.90 7.73 -13.38
CA ILE A 181 -9.85 6.60 -13.40
C ILE A 181 -11.20 7.09 -13.93
N GLU A 182 -11.72 6.44 -14.97
CA GLU A 182 -13.07 6.66 -15.48
C GLU A 182 -14.10 5.98 -14.57
N LEU A 183 -14.93 6.78 -13.89
CA LEU A 183 -15.88 6.26 -12.89
C LEU A 183 -17.02 5.44 -13.50
N ASN A 184 -17.42 5.69 -14.72
CA ASN A 184 -18.42 4.89 -15.44
C ASN A 184 -17.94 3.43 -15.59
N LYS A 185 -16.67 3.21 -15.91
CA LYS A 185 -16.07 1.87 -16.02
C LYS A 185 -15.80 1.28 -14.63
N LEU A 186 -15.23 2.07 -13.70
CA LEU A 186 -14.91 1.62 -12.37
C LEU A 186 -16.15 1.16 -11.58
N ASN A 187 -17.27 1.86 -11.72
CA ASN A 187 -18.50 1.58 -10.96
C ASN A 187 -19.30 0.37 -11.47
N LEU A 188 -18.96 -0.17 -12.63
CA LEU A 188 -19.49 -1.44 -13.14
C LEU A 188 -18.78 -2.67 -12.53
N LEU A 189 -17.63 -2.47 -11.91
CA LEU A 189 -16.84 -3.56 -11.34
C LEU A 189 -17.40 -4.02 -10.00
N ASP A 190 -17.28 -5.32 -9.74
CA ASP A 190 -17.50 -5.87 -8.41
C ASP A 190 -16.63 -5.16 -7.37
N ASN A 191 -17.17 -4.98 -6.16
CA ASN A 191 -16.50 -4.22 -5.10
C ASN A 191 -15.12 -4.79 -4.73
N ALA A 192 -14.91 -6.10 -4.89
CA ALA A 192 -13.63 -6.74 -4.67
C ALA A 192 -12.57 -6.26 -5.68
N ILE A 193 -12.92 -6.17 -6.95
CA ILE A 193 -12.05 -5.71 -8.04
C ILE A 193 -11.87 -4.19 -7.96
N LYS A 194 -12.97 -3.46 -7.82
CA LYS A 194 -13.00 -2.00 -7.72
C LYS A 194 -12.02 -1.45 -6.69
N LYS A 195 -12.04 -1.98 -5.46
CA LYS A 195 -11.12 -1.56 -4.39
C LYS A 195 -9.65 -1.81 -4.76
N ARG A 196 -9.36 -2.85 -5.51
CA ARG A 196 -8.00 -3.19 -5.95
C ARG A 196 -7.55 -2.30 -7.09
N VAL A 197 -8.43 -1.99 -8.04
CA VAL A 197 -8.15 -0.99 -9.10
C VAL A 197 -7.81 0.36 -8.49
N ILE A 198 -8.59 0.84 -7.52
CA ILE A 198 -8.28 2.08 -6.80
C ILE A 198 -6.91 1.96 -6.15
N LYS A 199 -6.64 0.86 -5.42
CA LYS A 199 -5.37 0.65 -4.75
C LYS A 199 -4.19 0.65 -5.72
N LEU A 200 -4.27 -0.10 -6.83
CA LEU A 200 -3.26 -0.13 -7.89
C LEU A 200 -3.00 1.26 -8.48
N TYR A 201 -4.05 2.04 -8.70
CA TYR A 201 -3.91 3.40 -9.21
C TYR A 201 -3.07 4.30 -8.30
N PHE A 202 -3.30 4.23 -6.98
CA PHE A 202 -2.51 5.01 -6.04
C PHE A 202 -1.09 4.45 -5.87
N GLU A 203 -0.92 3.14 -5.83
CA GLU A 203 0.41 2.49 -5.76
C GLU A 203 1.27 2.84 -6.99
N ASN A 204 0.70 2.87 -8.20
CA ASN A 204 1.39 3.27 -9.43
C ASN A 204 1.76 4.76 -9.45
N ASN A 205 1.08 5.58 -8.65
CA ASN A 205 1.43 6.98 -8.40
C ASN A 205 2.31 7.17 -7.15
N ASN A 206 2.98 6.11 -6.66
CA ASN A 206 3.86 6.11 -5.47
C ASN A 206 3.15 6.54 -4.17
N LEU A 207 1.85 6.27 -4.07
CA LEU A 207 1.04 6.59 -2.90
C LEU A 207 0.48 5.31 -2.27
N ASN A 208 0.93 5.00 -1.05
CA ASN A 208 0.41 3.89 -0.28
C ASN A 208 -0.80 4.34 0.55
N LEU A 209 -1.97 3.77 0.24
CA LEU A 209 -3.20 4.02 0.99
C LEU A 209 -3.37 3.02 2.13
N ASP A 210 -3.73 3.52 3.30
CA ASP A 210 -4.24 2.67 4.37
C ASP A 210 -5.70 2.23 4.09
N ARG A 211 -6.21 1.37 4.97
CA ARG A 211 -7.58 0.83 4.84
C ARG A 211 -8.65 1.91 4.90
N ILE A 212 -8.45 2.93 5.74
CA ILE A 212 -9.42 4.02 5.95
C ILE A 212 -9.47 4.91 4.73
N HIS A 213 -8.31 5.32 4.21
CA HIS A 213 -8.23 6.10 2.97
C HIS A 213 -8.89 5.37 1.80
N LEU A 214 -8.58 4.08 1.62
CA LEU A 214 -9.18 3.28 0.54
C LEU A 214 -10.70 3.18 0.65
N GLN A 215 -11.24 3.00 1.86
CA GLN A 215 -12.69 2.98 2.09
C GLN A 215 -13.34 4.32 1.78
N ASN A 216 -12.72 5.43 2.21
CA ASN A 216 -13.26 6.77 1.99
C ASN A 216 -13.19 7.16 0.50
N ILE A 217 -12.11 6.84 -0.19
CA ILE A 217 -11.99 7.04 -1.63
C ILE A 217 -13.04 6.21 -2.38
N ASN A 218 -13.25 4.96 -2.01
CA ASN A 218 -14.30 4.13 -2.62
C ASN A 218 -15.71 4.75 -2.45
N LYS A 219 -16.00 5.42 -1.31
CA LYS A 219 -17.28 6.11 -1.13
C LYS A 219 -17.47 7.29 -2.08
N ILE A 220 -16.42 8.09 -2.33
CA ILE A 220 -16.54 9.24 -3.23
C ILE A 220 -16.58 8.87 -4.72
N THR A 221 -16.26 7.61 -5.09
CA THR A 221 -16.42 7.18 -6.49
C THR A 221 -17.87 7.12 -6.96
N GLN A 222 -18.84 7.12 -6.04
CA GLN A 222 -20.28 7.12 -6.34
C GLN A 222 -20.88 8.52 -6.31
N LYS A 223 -20.13 9.53 -5.86
CA LYS A 223 -20.56 10.92 -5.77
C LYS A 223 -19.35 11.84 -5.87
N SER A 224 -19.56 13.07 -6.32
CA SER A 224 -18.49 14.08 -6.33
C SER A 224 -17.98 14.36 -4.91
N GLY A 225 -16.66 14.46 -4.77
CA GLY A 225 -16.05 14.74 -3.48
C GLY A 225 -14.53 14.74 -3.54
N LYS A 226 -13.90 15.13 -2.42
CA LYS A 226 -12.44 15.11 -2.27
C LYS A 226 -12.03 14.52 -0.93
N ILE A 227 -10.94 13.77 -0.92
CA ILE A 227 -10.32 13.16 0.26
C ILE A 227 -8.86 13.56 0.28
N GLN A 228 -8.39 14.12 1.37
CA GLN A 228 -6.96 14.37 1.57
C GLN A 228 -6.22 13.06 1.80
N ILE A 229 -5.11 12.85 1.10
CA ILE A 229 -4.28 11.65 1.20
C ILE A 229 -3.05 11.96 2.07
N LYS A 230 -2.33 12.99 1.71
CA LYS A 230 -1.12 13.41 2.42
C LYS A 230 -0.79 14.86 2.05
N ASN A 231 -0.53 15.71 3.05
CA ASN A 231 -0.21 17.13 2.82
C ASN A 231 -1.26 17.79 1.91
N ASP A 232 -0.82 18.31 0.76
CA ASP A 232 -1.68 19.01 -0.23
C ASP A 232 -2.17 18.08 -1.36
N LEU A 233 -1.92 16.75 -1.26
CA LEU A 233 -2.38 15.75 -2.21
C LEU A 233 -3.79 15.27 -1.84
N TYR A 234 -4.69 15.30 -2.81
CA TYR A 234 -6.09 14.90 -2.68
C TYR A 234 -6.49 13.89 -3.74
N ALA A 235 -7.33 12.93 -3.37
CA ALA A 235 -8.15 12.18 -4.30
C ALA A 235 -9.41 13.01 -4.60
N ILE A 236 -9.66 13.33 -5.85
CA ILE A 236 -10.81 14.14 -6.29
C ILE A 236 -11.66 13.30 -7.22
N SER A 237 -12.94 13.14 -6.84
CA SER A 237 -13.98 12.56 -7.68
C SER A 237 -14.87 13.68 -8.22
N ALA A 238 -14.77 13.97 -9.52
CA ALA A 238 -15.55 15.00 -10.20
C ALA A 238 -15.65 14.70 -11.71
N LYS A 239 -16.74 15.15 -12.34
CA LYS A 239 -16.94 15.05 -13.80
C LYS A 239 -16.76 13.61 -14.36
N GLY A 240 -17.21 12.61 -13.61
CA GLY A 240 -17.10 11.20 -14.03
C GLY A 240 -15.70 10.59 -13.91
N LYS A 241 -14.76 11.27 -13.24
CA LYS A 241 -13.37 10.83 -13.09
C LYS A 241 -12.90 10.87 -11.63
N LEU A 242 -12.00 9.94 -11.28
CA LEU A 242 -11.21 9.98 -10.03
C LEU A 242 -9.75 10.27 -10.39
N ARG A 243 -9.19 11.29 -9.77
CA ARG A 243 -7.79 11.71 -10.00
C ARG A 243 -7.09 12.11 -8.73
N ILE A 244 -5.76 12.12 -8.78
CA ILE A 244 -4.89 12.68 -7.75
C ILE A 244 -4.58 14.11 -8.16
N ALA A 245 -4.74 15.06 -7.24
CA ALA A 245 -4.42 16.47 -7.47
C ALA A 245 -3.67 17.09 -6.29
N ASN A 246 -2.68 17.91 -6.61
CA ASN A 246 -2.02 18.75 -5.63
C ASN A 246 -2.72 20.12 -5.60
N LEU A 247 -3.37 20.44 -4.48
CA LEU A 247 -4.14 21.68 -4.35
C LEU A 247 -3.30 22.90 -3.93
N LYS A 248 -1.97 22.73 -3.69
CA LYS A 248 -1.08 23.89 -3.54
C LYS A 248 -0.95 24.73 -4.81
N ASN A 249 -1.11 24.07 -5.97
CA ASN A 249 -0.97 24.69 -7.29
C ASN A 249 -2.32 25.17 -7.87
N SER A 250 -3.29 25.56 -7.04
CA SER A 250 -4.38 26.38 -7.56
C SER A 250 -3.78 27.71 -8.03
N PRO A 251 -4.11 28.18 -9.24
CA PRO A 251 -3.55 29.44 -9.75
C PRO A 251 -3.70 30.54 -8.71
N LYS A 252 -2.61 31.25 -8.44
CA LYS A 252 -2.64 32.44 -7.59
C LYS A 252 -3.45 33.48 -8.31
N LEU A 253 -4.12 34.37 -7.56
CA LEU A 253 -4.81 35.54 -8.16
C LEU A 253 -3.90 36.39 -9.05
N ASP A 254 -2.60 36.34 -8.76
CA ASP A 254 -1.55 37.06 -9.50
C ASP A 254 -1.35 36.52 -10.94
N GLU A 255 -1.90 35.35 -11.28
CA GLU A 255 -1.88 34.75 -12.62
C GLU A 255 -3.14 35.10 -13.45
N ILE A 256 -4.09 35.86 -12.89
CA ILE A 256 -5.29 36.29 -13.60
C ILE A 256 -4.95 37.56 -14.38
N VAL A 257 -4.87 37.43 -15.67
CA VAL A 257 -4.71 38.57 -16.59
C VAL A 257 -6.09 39.11 -16.92
N THR A 258 -6.29 40.41 -16.74
CA THR A 258 -7.52 41.12 -17.13
C THR A 258 -7.21 42.11 -18.24
N GLU A 259 -8.02 42.09 -19.28
CA GLU A 259 -7.88 42.99 -20.43
C GLU A 259 -9.24 43.53 -20.83
N ILE A 260 -9.27 44.80 -21.23
CA ILE A 260 -10.45 45.43 -21.82
C ILE A 260 -10.34 45.32 -23.36
N LEU A 261 -11.27 44.61 -23.96
CA LEU A 261 -11.29 44.35 -25.39
C LEU A 261 -12.48 45.04 -26.06
N ASN A 262 -12.28 45.48 -27.30
CA ASN A 262 -13.38 45.90 -28.14
C ASN A 262 -14.14 44.66 -28.66
N ILE A 263 -15.44 44.81 -28.93
CA ILE A 263 -16.31 43.71 -29.33
C ILE A 263 -15.81 42.97 -30.60
N ASN A 264 -15.08 43.66 -31.47
CA ASN A 264 -14.51 43.11 -32.71
C ASN A 264 -13.24 42.29 -32.49
N GLU A 265 -12.60 42.35 -31.32
CA GLU A 265 -11.39 41.60 -30.94
C GLU A 265 -11.72 40.34 -30.16
N PHE A 266 -13.00 40.11 -29.90
CA PHE A 266 -13.48 39.05 -29.01
C PHE A 266 -13.34 37.64 -29.61
N SER A 267 -13.39 37.50 -30.94
CA SER A 267 -13.39 36.20 -31.64
C SER A 267 -12.03 35.51 -31.72
N ASP A 268 -10.94 36.28 -31.54
CA ASP A 268 -9.57 35.79 -31.79
C ASP A 268 -8.78 35.44 -30.51
N LYS A 269 -9.36 35.64 -29.32
CA LYS A 269 -8.69 35.40 -28.03
C LYS A 269 -9.34 34.25 -27.24
N ASN A 270 -8.50 33.47 -26.60
CA ASN A 270 -8.92 32.42 -25.68
C ASN A 270 -9.33 33.05 -24.33
N ILE A 271 -10.62 33.30 -24.14
CA ILE A 271 -11.17 34.02 -22.99
C ILE A 271 -11.96 33.06 -22.11
N ASP A 272 -11.53 32.90 -20.84
CA ASP A 272 -12.21 32.06 -19.87
C ASP A 272 -13.50 32.66 -19.32
N PHE A 273 -13.49 34.00 -19.11
CA PHE A 273 -14.64 34.76 -18.59
C PHE A 273 -14.66 36.19 -19.15
N TYR A 274 -15.85 36.72 -19.37
CA TYR A 274 -16.03 38.08 -19.79
C TYR A 274 -17.23 38.73 -19.10
N CYS A 275 -17.21 40.04 -19.02
CA CYS A 275 -18.35 40.86 -18.60
C CYS A 275 -18.42 42.12 -19.46
N ASP A 276 -19.65 42.61 -19.68
CA ASP A 276 -19.93 43.82 -20.42
C ASP A 276 -19.61 45.03 -19.55
N CYS A 277 -18.59 45.82 -19.94
CA CYS A 277 -18.12 46.97 -19.17
C CYS A 277 -19.19 48.06 -19.04
N ASP A 278 -20.08 48.22 -20.04
CA ASP A 278 -21.14 49.22 -20.00
C ASP A 278 -22.22 48.94 -18.95
N LYS A 279 -22.26 47.69 -18.45
CA LYS A 279 -23.17 47.28 -17.36
C LYS A 279 -22.55 47.31 -15.99
N ILE A 280 -21.29 47.73 -15.86
CA ILE A 280 -20.59 47.78 -14.60
C ILE A 280 -20.72 49.19 -14.02
N ILE A 281 -21.40 49.31 -12.88
CA ILE A 281 -21.50 50.56 -12.11
C ILE A 281 -20.51 50.48 -10.95
N GLY A 282 -19.41 51.29 -11.03
CA GLY A 282 -18.38 51.34 -9.99
C GLY A 282 -17.11 50.54 -10.33
N SER A 283 -16.39 50.08 -9.35
CA SER A 283 -15.13 49.34 -9.49
C SER A 283 -15.34 47.84 -9.49
N VAL A 284 -14.56 47.13 -10.32
CA VAL A 284 -14.51 45.65 -10.33
C VAL A 284 -13.36 45.18 -9.45
N THR A 285 -13.64 44.23 -8.57
CA THR A 285 -12.63 43.61 -7.73
C THR A 285 -12.59 42.09 -7.99
N ILE A 286 -11.44 41.55 -8.38
CA ILE A 286 -11.21 40.13 -8.53
C ILE A 286 -10.60 39.63 -7.22
N ARG A 287 -11.28 38.69 -6.56
CA ARG A 287 -10.83 38.08 -5.30
C ARG A 287 -11.28 36.66 -5.15
N LYS A 288 -10.61 35.90 -4.27
CA LYS A 288 -11.10 34.58 -3.86
C LYS A 288 -12.43 34.70 -3.12
N ARG A 289 -13.25 33.64 -3.29
CA ARG A 289 -14.53 33.54 -2.58
C ARG A 289 -14.34 33.59 -1.07
N LEU A 290 -15.16 34.35 -0.38
CA LEU A 290 -15.27 34.36 1.08
C LEU A 290 -16.51 33.57 1.54
N PRO A 291 -16.51 33.06 2.80
CA PRO A 291 -17.72 32.49 3.40
C PRO A 291 -18.86 33.50 3.39
N GLY A 292 -20.04 33.11 2.92
CA GLY A 292 -21.20 33.98 2.85
C GLY A 292 -21.40 34.68 1.49
N ASP A 293 -20.43 34.68 0.58
CA ASP A 293 -20.61 35.21 -0.75
C ASP A 293 -21.82 34.61 -1.46
N SER A 294 -22.67 35.46 -1.99
CA SER A 294 -23.89 35.12 -2.71
C SER A 294 -24.09 36.00 -3.93
N LEU A 295 -24.81 35.47 -4.91
CA LEU A 295 -25.26 36.23 -6.05
C LEU A 295 -26.70 35.85 -6.43
N LYS A 296 -27.36 36.70 -7.16
CA LYS A 296 -28.67 36.46 -7.73
C LYS A 296 -28.49 36.08 -9.19
N PRO A 297 -28.70 34.76 -9.55
CA PRO A 297 -28.58 34.36 -10.95
C PRO A 297 -29.59 35.05 -11.84
N ALA A 298 -29.21 35.35 -13.09
CA ALA A 298 -30.11 35.93 -14.07
C ALA A 298 -31.38 35.07 -14.24
N GLY A 299 -32.53 35.69 -14.32
CA GLY A 299 -33.83 35.04 -14.45
C GLY A 299 -34.38 34.36 -13.19
N ARG A 300 -33.73 34.53 -12.01
CA ARG A 300 -34.22 33.99 -10.72
C ARG A 300 -34.35 35.08 -9.66
N ASN A 301 -35.45 35.05 -8.90
CA ASN A 301 -35.70 36.05 -7.86
C ASN A 301 -35.15 35.72 -6.47
N VAL A 302 -34.17 34.77 -6.38
CA VAL A 302 -33.63 34.28 -5.11
C VAL A 302 -32.09 34.37 -5.13
N ASN A 303 -31.50 34.94 -4.08
CA ASN A 303 -30.07 34.91 -3.89
C ASN A 303 -29.61 33.51 -3.52
N LYS A 304 -28.56 33.01 -4.18
CA LYS A 304 -27.90 31.75 -3.84
C LYS A 304 -26.47 32.01 -3.38
N THR A 305 -26.02 31.27 -2.40
CA THR A 305 -24.59 31.30 -2.01
C THR A 305 -23.74 30.74 -3.15
N LEU A 306 -22.56 31.34 -3.38
CA LEU A 306 -21.61 30.85 -4.39
C LEU A 306 -21.26 29.40 -4.19
N LYS A 307 -21.19 28.93 -2.93
CA LYS A 307 -21.00 27.49 -2.62
C LYS A 307 -22.07 26.60 -3.25
N LYS A 308 -23.34 27.04 -3.18
CA LYS A 308 -24.47 26.26 -3.73
C LYS A 308 -24.46 26.29 -5.26
N LEU A 309 -24.16 27.45 -5.85
CA LEU A 309 -24.08 27.60 -7.30
C LEU A 309 -22.94 26.78 -7.92
N PHE A 310 -21.75 26.79 -7.32
CA PHE A 310 -20.64 25.96 -7.80
C PHE A 310 -20.91 24.46 -7.66
N ASN A 311 -21.64 24.04 -6.62
CA ASN A 311 -22.04 22.63 -6.47
C ASN A 311 -23.13 22.20 -7.46
N GLU A 312 -23.95 23.14 -7.93
CA GLU A 312 -24.97 22.88 -8.97
C GLU A 312 -24.37 22.87 -10.39
N ALA A 313 -23.25 23.54 -10.61
CA ALA A 313 -22.55 23.67 -11.89
C ALA A 313 -21.44 22.62 -12.09
N ALA A 314 -21.06 21.88 -11.04
CA ALA A 314 -20.03 20.83 -11.06
C ALA A 314 -20.66 19.46 -11.36
#